data_ce522334ec56bcfee6bc5539473e4d7c
#
_entry.id   ce522334ec56bcfee6bc5539473e4d7c
#
_cell.length_a   1.000
_cell.length_b   1.000
_cell.length_c   1.000
_cell.angle_alpha   90.00
_cell.angle_beta   90.00
_cell.angle_gamma   90.00
#
_symmetry.space_group_name_H-M   'P 1'
#
loop_
_entity.id
_entity.type
_entity.pdbx_description
1 polymer ?
#
loop_
_entity_poly.entity_id
_entity_poly.type
_entity_poly.pdbx_seq_one_letter_code
_entity_poly.pdbx_strand_id
1 'polypeptide(L)'
;MALLPYVQDDTDSKAAQLLFEHCRSLLGRVSNAIRVAAHSPKVAQPLVGFMVSALRTEVSGILEMRVKALVILKTSMLNGCAYCIGHNSALGRSLGFEEGEIDAISQDFLSSDYFSPAEKAAIHWAECLTEKTYRKHPEAMAQLKLYFSDAQIVEITMVSGF
;
A
#
# COMPACT_ATOMS: atom_id res chain seq x y z
N MET A 1 6.62 -18.30 3.88
CA MET A 1 6.08 -19.33 2.99
C MET A 1 4.56 -19.26 3.04
N ALA A 2 3.86 -19.30 1.90
CA ALA A 2 2.40 -19.26 1.93
C ALA A 2 1.85 -20.59 2.50
N LEU A 3 0.75 -20.49 3.27
CA LEU A 3 0.09 -21.68 3.84
C LEU A 3 -0.74 -22.46 2.80
N LEU A 4 -1.16 -21.78 1.73
CA LEU A 4 -1.85 -22.39 0.60
C LEU A 4 -0.89 -22.48 -0.61
N PRO A 5 -1.05 -23.50 -1.47
CA PRO A 5 -0.27 -23.61 -2.69
C PRO A 5 -0.56 -22.44 -3.63
N TYR A 6 0.42 -22.05 -4.42
CA TYR A 6 0.22 -21.07 -5.49
C TYR A 6 -0.54 -21.71 -6.65
N VAL A 7 -1.60 -21.06 -7.11
CA VAL A 7 -2.23 -21.41 -8.38
C VAL A 7 -1.25 -21.14 -9.51
N GLN A 8 -1.00 -22.13 -10.35
CA GLN A 8 -0.03 -22.07 -11.44
C GLN A 8 -0.66 -21.51 -12.72
N ASP A 9 0.18 -21.11 -13.67
CA ASP A 9 -0.28 -20.51 -14.93
C ASP A 9 -1.04 -21.52 -15.82
N ASP A 10 -0.76 -22.81 -15.67
CA ASP A 10 -1.39 -23.93 -16.38
C ASP A 10 -2.66 -24.45 -15.71
N THR A 11 -3.24 -23.69 -14.78
CA THR A 11 -4.50 -24.07 -14.10
C THR A 11 -5.66 -24.27 -15.10
N ASP A 12 -6.51 -25.25 -14.86
CA ASP A 12 -7.75 -25.49 -15.65
C ASP A 12 -8.85 -24.46 -15.36
N SER A 13 -8.67 -23.63 -14.34
CA SER A 13 -9.63 -22.60 -13.96
C SER A 13 -9.58 -21.41 -14.92
N LYS A 14 -10.53 -21.33 -15.85
CA LYS A 14 -10.66 -20.18 -16.76
C LYS A 14 -10.72 -18.84 -16.03
N ALA A 15 -11.38 -18.80 -14.86
CA ALA A 15 -11.49 -17.58 -14.08
C ALA A 15 -10.13 -17.16 -13.48
N ALA A 16 -9.28 -18.11 -13.06
CA ALA A 16 -7.92 -17.82 -12.60
C ALA A 16 -7.02 -17.39 -13.76
N GLN A 17 -7.14 -18.01 -14.94
CA GLN A 17 -6.41 -17.60 -16.14
C GLN A 17 -6.72 -16.14 -16.51
N LEU A 18 -8.01 -15.77 -16.57
CA LEU A 18 -8.45 -14.39 -16.82
C LEU A 18 -7.93 -13.39 -15.77
N LEU A 19 -7.93 -13.78 -14.49
CA LEU A 19 -7.33 -12.98 -13.42
C LEU A 19 -5.84 -12.74 -13.67
N PHE A 20 -5.09 -13.76 -14.07
CA PHE A 20 -3.67 -13.65 -14.36
C PHE A 20 -3.38 -12.77 -15.59
N GLU A 21 -4.16 -12.92 -16.65
CA GLU A 21 -4.09 -12.05 -17.83
C GLU A 21 -4.35 -10.59 -17.45
N HIS A 22 -5.38 -10.33 -16.67
CA HIS A 22 -5.71 -9.00 -16.15
C HIS A 22 -4.57 -8.43 -15.29
N CYS A 23 -4.01 -9.21 -14.39
CA CYS A 23 -2.85 -8.80 -13.60
C CYS A 23 -1.64 -8.46 -14.46
N ARG A 24 -1.32 -9.27 -15.46
CA ARG A 24 -0.18 -8.99 -16.37
C ARG A 24 -0.40 -7.72 -17.16
N SER A 25 -1.61 -7.47 -17.64
CA SER A 25 -1.92 -6.25 -18.41
C SER A 25 -1.82 -4.98 -17.55
N LEU A 26 -2.21 -5.04 -16.28
CA LEU A 26 -2.25 -3.88 -15.39
C LEU A 26 -0.96 -3.68 -14.59
N LEU A 27 -0.33 -4.77 -14.14
CA LEU A 27 0.81 -4.76 -13.21
C LEU A 27 2.11 -5.30 -13.82
N GLY A 28 2.07 -5.77 -15.07
CA GLY A 28 3.20 -6.38 -15.75
C GLY A 28 3.56 -7.79 -15.27
N ARG A 29 2.99 -8.26 -14.16
CA ARG A 29 3.30 -9.57 -13.55
C ARG A 29 2.15 -10.07 -12.67
N VAL A 30 2.19 -11.36 -12.34
CA VAL A 30 1.34 -11.98 -11.32
C VAL A 30 2.17 -12.18 -10.05
N SER A 31 1.82 -11.48 -8.98
CA SER A 31 2.51 -11.62 -7.69
C SER A 31 2.10 -12.91 -6.97
N ASN A 32 2.92 -13.37 -6.02
CA ASN A 32 2.60 -14.54 -5.20
C ASN A 32 1.29 -14.38 -4.41
N ALA A 33 1.00 -13.17 -3.93
CA ALA A 33 -0.25 -12.86 -3.24
C ALA A 33 -1.47 -13.09 -4.17
N ILE A 34 -1.39 -12.68 -5.43
CA ILE A 34 -2.44 -12.93 -6.43
C ILE A 34 -2.56 -14.40 -6.76
N ARG A 35 -1.45 -15.15 -6.81
CA ARG A 35 -1.49 -16.61 -7.02
C ARG A 35 -2.21 -17.34 -5.88
N VAL A 36 -2.08 -16.87 -4.65
CA VAL A 36 -2.88 -17.40 -3.52
C VAL A 36 -4.33 -16.95 -3.64
N ALA A 37 -4.59 -15.68 -3.92
CA ALA A 37 -5.95 -15.15 -4.07
C ALA A 37 -6.71 -15.79 -5.24
N ALA A 38 -6.01 -16.35 -6.23
CA ALA A 38 -6.59 -17.03 -7.38
C ALA A 38 -7.34 -18.34 -7.04
N HIS A 39 -7.27 -18.83 -5.80
CA HIS A 39 -8.20 -19.85 -5.29
C HIS A 39 -9.66 -19.32 -5.23
N SER A 40 -9.84 -17.99 -5.17
CA SER A 40 -11.14 -17.31 -5.26
C SER A 40 -11.09 -16.19 -6.31
N PRO A 41 -11.00 -16.52 -7.61
CA PRO A 41 -10.68 -15.54 -8.64
C PRO A 41 -11.75 -14.46 -8.81
N LYS A 42 -13.02 -14.78 -8.54
CA LYS A 42 -14.12 -13.81 -8.61
C LYS A 42 -14.03 -12.71 -7.54
N VAL A 43 -13.41 -13.01 -6.39
CA VAL A 43 -13.14 -12.03 -5.33
C VAL A 43 -11.82 -11.31 -5.59
N ALA A 44 -10.81 -12.01 -6.11
CA ALA A 44 -9.50 -11.45 -6.39
C ALA A 44 -9.53 -10.41 -7.54
N GLN A 45 -10.38 -10.59 -8.54
CA GLN A 45 -10.44 -9.71 -9.71
C GLN A 45 -10.81 -8.24 -9.35
N PRO A 46 -11.90 -7.95 -8.62
CA PRO A 46 -12.18 -6.59 -8.19
C PRO A 46 -11.12 -6.04 -7.21
N LEU A 47 -10.49 -6.90 -6.39
CA LEU A 47 -9.38 -6.50 -5.52
C LEU A 47 -8.18 -5.98 -6.35
N VAL A 48 -7.81 -6.66 -7.43
CA VAL A 48 -6.75 -6.19 -8.33
C VAL A 48 -7.11 -4.85 -8.95
N GLY A 49 -8.34 -4.67 -9.39
CA GLY A 49 -8.83 -3.37 -9.91
C GLY A 49 -8.70 -2.25 -8.86
N PHE A 50 -9.10 -2.52 -7.63
CA PHE A 50 -8.97 -1.58 -6.52
C PHE A 50 -7.48 -1.25 -6.23
N MET A 51 -6.61 -2.26 -6.16
CA MET A 51 -5.17 -2.06 -5.97
C MET A 51 -4.56 -1.16 -7.04
N VAL A 52 -4.91 -1.39 -8.31
CA VAL A 52 -4.41 -0.56 -9.41
C VAL A 52 -4.91 0.88 -9.28
N SER A 53 -6.20 1.05 -9.00
CA SER A 53 -6.79 2.40 -8.83
C SER A 53 -6.19 3.14 -7.64
N ALA A 54 -5.98 2.45 -6.51
CA ALA A 54 -5.44 3.05 -5.31
C ALA A 54 -3.94 3.37 -5.42
N LEU A 55 -3.16 2.50 -6.10
CA LEU A 55 -1.70 2.61 -6.13
C LEU A 55 -1.16 3.40 -7.33
N ARG A 56 -1.90 3.49 -8.43
CA ARG A 56 -1.44 4.22 -9.61
C ARG A 56 -1.97 5.65 -9.62
N THR A 57 -1.07 6.61 -9.52
CA THR A 57 -1.40 8.03 -9.63
C THR A 57 -2.04 8.36 -10.97
N GLU A 58 -1.66 7.67 -12.05
CA GLU A 58 -2.23 7.86 -13.39
C GLU A 58 -3.72 7.48 -13.45
N VAL A 59 -4.21 6.65 -12.53
CA VAL A 59 -5.61 6.23 -12.44
C VAL A 59 -6.40 7.10 -11.48
N SER A 60 -5.92 7.29 -10.25
CA SER A 60 -6.61 8.13 -9.25
C SER A 60 -6.37 9.63 -9.49
N GLY A 61 -5.17 10.00 -9.92
CA GLY A 61 -4.81 11.36 -10.30
C GLY A 61 -4.72 12.39 -9.16
N ILE A 62 -4.85 11.96 -7.89
CA ILE A 62 -5.05 12.90 -6.78
C ILE A 62 -3.88 12.89 -5.80
N LEU A 63 -3.35 11.72 -5.43
CA LEU A 63 -2.29 11.58 -4.44
C LEU A 63 -0.97 11.15 -5.07
N GLU A 64 0.12 11.81 -4.70
CA GLU A 64 1.46 11.49 -5.18
C GLU A 64 1.88 10.08 -4.77
N MET A 65 2.61 9.41 -5.68
CA MET A 65 3.08 8.04 -5.47
C MET A 65 4.01 7.91 -4.28
N ARG A 66 4.81 8.95 -4.00
CA ARG A 66 5.70 9.01 -2.85
C ARG A 66 4.93 8.91 -1.53
N VAL A 67 3.85 9.68 -1.37
CA VAL A 67 3.00 9.63 -0.16
C VAL A 67 2.33 8.26 -0.04
N LYS A 68 1.83 7.69 -1.13
CA LYS A 68 1.26 6.32 -1.14
C LYS A 68 2.28 5.29 -0.66
N ALA A 69 3.50 5.35 -1.16
CA ALA A 69 4.57 4.42 -0.79
C ALA A 69 4.95 4.53 0.70
N LEU A 70 5.05 5.74 1.25
CA LEU A 70 5.31 5.96 2.68
C LEU A 70 4.22 5.35 3.56
N VAL A 71 2.97 5.61 3.23
CA VAL A 71 1.79 5.12 3.96
C VAL A 71 1.72 3.58 3.96
N ILE A 72 1.88 2.96 2.79
CA ILE A 72 1.85 1.49 2.66
C ILE A 72 3.02 0.86 3.41
N LEU A 73 4.20 1.45 3.32
CA LEU A 73 5.39 0.93 3.98
C LEU A 73 5.24 0.98 5.50
N LYS A 74 4.75 2.11 6.05
CA LYS A 74 4.43 2.23 7.49
C LYS A 74 3.42 1.16 7.93
N THR A 75 2.32 1.01 7.20
CA THR A 75 1.31 -0.02 7.48
C THR A 75 1.90 -1.43 7.42
N SER A 76 2.76 -1.70 6.43
CA SER A 76 3.42 -3.01 6.29
C SER A 76 4.33 -3.33 7.48
N MET A 77 5.06 -2.34 7.98
CA MET A 77 5.95 -2.47 9.14
C MET A 77 5.17 -2.72 10.42
N LEU A 78 4.12 -1.95 10.68
CA LEU A 78 3.26 -2.10 11.86
C LEU A 78 2.56 -3.47 11.91
N ASN A 79 2.14 -3.98 10.76
CA ASN A 79 1.54 -5.30 10.64
C ASN A 79 2.58 -6.45 10.69
N GLY A 80 3.87 -6.16 10.72
CA GLY A 80 4.93 -7.17 10.74
C GLY A 80 4.94 -8.07 9.49
N CYS A 81 4.41 -7.59 8.37
CA CYS A 81 4.30 -8.36 7.14
C CYS A 81 5.63 -8.35 6.35
N ALA A 82 6.51 -9.31 6.61
CA ALA A 82 7.82 -9.36 5.94
C ALA A 82 7.75 -9.33 4.41
N TYR A 83 6.75 -9.99 3.81
CA TYR A 83 6.51 -9.94 2.36
C TYR A 83 6.16 -8.53 1.89
N CYS A 84 5.25 -7.84 2.61
CA CYS A 84 4.82 -6.49 2.26
C CYS A 84 5.95 -5.48 2.45
N ILE A 85 6.72 -5.60 3.55
CA ILE A 85 7.88 -4.75 3.81
C ILE A 85 8.88 -4.86 2.67
N GLY A 86 9.31 -6.08 2.31
CA GLY A 86 10.26 -6.29 1.23
C GLY A 86 9.78 -5.74 -0.11
N HIS A 87 8.49 -5.92 -0.42
CA HIS A 87 7.90 -5.44 -1.66
C HIS A 87 7.78 -3.91 -1.72
N ASN A 88 7.31 -3.30 -0.63
CA ASN A 88 7.09 -1.86 -0.55
C ASN A 88 8.40 -1.09 -0.34
N SER A 89 9.42 -1.67 0.32
CA SER A 89 10.77 -1.11 0.35
C SER A 89 11.40 -1.08 -1.06
N ALA A 90 11.21 -2.14 -1.86
CA ALA A 90 11.68 -2.13 -3.25
C ALA A 90 10.97 -1.05 -4.10
N LEU A 91 9.67 -0.84 -3.87
CA LEU A 91 8.93 0.26 -4.49
C LEU A 91 9.50 1.62 -4.04
N GLY A 92 9.70 1.83 -2.73
CA GLY A 92 10.30 3.06 -2.18
C GLY A 92 11.65 3.37 -2.84
N ARG A 93 12.55 2.39 -2.94
CA ARG A 93 13.84 2.54 -3.63
C ARG A 93 13.67 2.94 -5.10
N SER A 94 12.71 2.37 -5.81
CA SER A 94 12.42 2.75 -7.19
C SER A 94 11.90 4.19 -7.35
N LEU A 95 11.36 4.75 -6.27
CA LEU A 95 10.92 6.15 -6.15
C LEU A 95 12.01 7.08 -5.61
N GLY A 96 13.22 6.54 -5.34
CA GLY A 96 14.35 7.31 -4.85
C GLY A 96 14.50 7.39 -3.33
N PHE A 97 13.80 6.53 -2.56
CA PHE A 97 14.00 6.48 -1.12
C PHE A 97 15.39 5.95 -0.78
N GLU A 98 16.06 6.62 0.15
CA GLU A 98 17.30 6.15 0.74
C GLU A 98 17.05 5.09 1.83
N GLU A 99 18.05 4.26 2.13
CA GLU A 99 17.92 3.24 3.20
C GLU A 99 17.62 3.90 4.56
N GLY A 100 18.28 5.00 4.88
CA GLY A 100 18.03 5.76 6.11
C GLY A 100 16.61 6.32 6.20
N GLU A 101 16.02 6.68 5.06
CA GLU A 101 14.63 7.12 4.98
C GLU A 101 13.66 5.95 5.26
N ILE A 102 13.92 4.78 4.66
CA ILE A 102 13.12 3.57 4.90
C ILE A 102 13.19 3.16 6.38
N ASP A 103 14.36 3.19 6.98
CA ASP A 103 14.55 2.87 8.40
C ASP A 103 13.83 3.88 9.31
N ALA A 104 13.87 5.17 8.98
CA ALA A 104 13.23 6.23 9.75
C ALA A 104 11.70 6.08 9.83
N ILE A 105 11.05 5.47 8.82
CA ILE A 105 9.60 5.19 8.84
C ILE A 105 9.23 4.28 10.01
N SER A 106 10.09 3.29 10.33
CA SER A 106 9.84 2.33 11.42
C SER A 106 10.20 2.86 12.80
N GLN A 107 11.09 3.86 12.85
CA GLN A 107 11.63 4.41 14.10
C GLN A 107 10.88 5.69 14.50
N ASP A 108 11.59 6.82 14.52
CA ASP A 108 11.04 8.12 14.88
C ASP A 108 10.91 9.02 13.62
N PHE A 109 9.90 8.72 12.81
CA PHE A 109 9.62 9.49 11.59
C PHE A 109 9.23 10.94 11.89
N LEU A 110 8.69 11.23 13.09
CA LEU A 110 8.26 12.59 13.46
C LEU A 110 9.44 13.53 13.64
N SER A 111 10.54 13.07 14.21
CA SER A 111 11.77 13.89 14.39
C SER A 111 12.70 13.85 13.18
N SER A 112 12.51 12.93 12.25
CA SER A 112 13.38 12.73 11.10
C SER A 112 13.29 13.91 10.10
N ASP A 113 14.43 14.32 9.56
CA ASP A 113 14.53 15.34 8.50
C ASP A 113 14.25 14.78 7.09
N TYR A 114 14.09 13.47 6.95
CA TYR A 114 13.75 12.85 5.66
C TYR A 114 12.35 13.20 5.15
N PHE A 115 11.43 13.55 6.06
CA PHE A 115 10.03 13.74 5.72
C PHE A 115 9.57 15.17 5.90
N SER A 116 8.87 15.68 4.90
CA SER A 116 8.15 16.95 4.99
C SER A 116 7.03 16.88 6.05
N PRO A 117 6.54 18.03 6.54
CA PRO A 117 5.40 18.05 7.47
C PRO A 117 4.15 17.35 6.93
N ALA A 118 3.89 17.43 5.62
CA ALA A 118 2.79 16.73 4.96
C ALA A 118 2.97 15.20 5.00
N GLU A 119 4.17 14.72 4.69
CA GLU A 119 4.48 13.29 4.72
C GLU A 119 4.42 12.73 6.15
N LYS A 120 4.92 13.46 7.14
CA LYS A 120 4.77 13.11 8.56
C LYS A 120 3.32 12.97 8.97
N ALA A 121 2.45 13.90 8.54
CA ALA A 121 1.02 13.81 8.81
C ALA A 121 0.37 12.57 8.17
N ALA A 122 0.75 12.23 6.93
CA ALA A 122 0.25 11.04 6.25
C ALA A 122 0.73 9.73 6.91
N ILE A 123 2.01 9.65 7.29
CA ILE A 123 2.59 8.49 8.00
C ILE A 123 1.92 8.33 9.37
N HIS A 124 1.73 9.42 10.12
CA HIS A 124 1.06 9.38 11.43
C HIS A 124 -0.40 8.94 11.32
N TRP A 125 -1.12 9.41 10.29
CA TRP A 125 -2.48 8.94 10.06
C TRP A 125 -2.54 7.44 9.76
N ALA A 126 -1.64 6.93 8.92
CA ALA A 126 -1.52 5.50 8.63
C ALA A 126 -1.23 4.68 9.90
N GLU A 127 -0.35 5.18 10.78
CA GLU A 127 -0.07 4.59 12.08
C GLU A 127 -1.32 4.52 12.94
N CYS A 128 -2.01 5.66 13.13
CA CYS A 128 -3.24 5.73 13.92
C CYS A 128 -4.33 4.79 13.42
N LEU A 129 -4.48 4.64 12.11
CA LEU A 129 -5.45 3.71 11.50
C LEU A 129 -5.07 2.26 11.76
N THR A 130 -3.82 1.90 11.50
CA THR A 130 -3.32 0.52 11.63
C THR A 130 -3.39 0.04 13.08
N GLU A 131 -3.03 0.90 14.02
CA GLU A 131 -3.09 0.62 15.46
C GLU A 131 -4.47 0.83 16.08
N LYS A 132 -5.44 1.33 15.29
CA LYS A 132 -6.81 1.65 15.75
C LYS A 132 -6.84 2.72 16.86
N THR A 133 -5.88 3.61 16.85
CA THR A 133 -5.73 4.70 17.86
C THR A 133 -6.29 6.04 17.39
N TYR A 134 -6.78 6.15 16.17
CA TYR A 134 -7.26 7.39 15.55
C TYR A 134 -8.29 8.18 16.39
N ARG A 135 -9.07 7.49 17.24
CA ARG A 135 -10.02 8.16 18.18
C ARG A 135 -9.32 8.80 19.38
N LYS A 136 -8.10 8.35 19.70
CA LYS A 136 -7.28 8.88 20.78
C LYS A 136 -6.40 10.04 20.31
N HIS A 137 -6.24 10.16 18.99
CA HIS A 137 -5.38 11.14 18.31
C HIS A 137 -6.20 12.01 17.33
N PRO A 138 -7.16 12.83 17.82
CA PRO A 138 -7.95 13.71 16.96
C PRO A 138 -7.08 14.74 16.23
N GLU A 139 -5.92 15.09 16.79
CA GLU A 139 -4.91 15.95 16.18
C GLU A 139 -4.33 15.37 14.88
N ALA A 140 -4.24 14.04 14.72
CA ALA A 140 -3.73 13.42 13.51
C ALA A 140 -4.58 13.80 12.28
N MET A 141 -5.91 13.74 12.40
CA MET A 141 -6.81 14.20 11.33
C MET A 141 -6.72 15.71 11.12
N ALA A 142 -6.59 16.50 12.18
CA ALA A 142 -6.46 17.94 12.07
C ALA A 142 -5.15 18.31 11.32
N GLN A 143 -4.04 17.66 11.63
CA GLN A 143 -2.77 17.84 10.90
C GLN A 143 -2.88 17.42 9.44
N LEU A 144 -3.51 16.29 9.15
CA LEU A 144 -3.71 15.81 7.79
C LEU A 144 -4.47 16.84 6.93
N LYS A 145 -5.52 17.45 7.47
CA LYS A 145 -6.32 18.48 6.80
C LYS A 145 -5.56 19.79 6.49
N LEU A 146 -4.42 20.02 7.13
CA LEU A 146 -3.58 21.20 6.80
C LEU A 146 -2.89 21.05 5.45
N TYR A 147 -2.64 19.81 5.00
CA TYR A 147 -1.82 19.52 3.84
C TYR A 147 -2.55 18.83 2.70
N PHE A 148 -3.67 18.16 2.98
CA PHE A 148 -4.38 17.31 2.02
C PHE A 148 -5.85 17.69 1.92
N SER A 149 -6.37 17.65 0.69
CA SER A 149 -7.80 17.75 0.42
C SER A 149 -8.56 16.52 0.93
N ASP A 150 -9.87 16.63 1.10
CA ASP A 150 -10.72 15.51 1.53
C ASP A 150 -10.57 14.28 0.60
N ALA A 151 -10.42 14.50 -0.72
CA ALA A 151 -10.20 13.43 -1.68
C ALA A 151 -8.85 12.73 -1.45
N GLN A 152 -7.77 13.47 -1.21
CA GLN A 152 -6.46 12.91 -0.89
C GLN A 152 -6.47 12.15 0.44
N ILE A 153 -7.18 12.66 1.45
CA ILE A 153 -7.35 12.00 2.75
C ILE A 153 -8.08 10.66 2.60
N VAL A 154 -9.09 10.60 1.74
CA VAL A 154 -9.77 9.33 1.41
C VAL A 154 -8.81 8.35 0.77
N GLU A 155 -7.97 8.78 -0.19
CA GLU A 155 -6.96 7.91 -0.79
C GLU A 155 -5.92 7.43 0.22
N ILE A 156 -5.38 8.32 1.07
CA ILE A 156 -4.44 7.94 2.15
C ILE A 156 -5.07 6.87 3.05
N THR A 157 -6.34 7.06 3.42
CA THR A 157 -7.07 6.13 4.29
C THR A 157 -7.29 4.77 3.60
N MET A 158 -7.66 4.76 2.32
CA MET A 158 -7.84 3.53 1.55
C MET A 158 -6.52 2.77 1.37
N VAL A 159 -5.45 3.49 1.05
CA VAL A 159 -4.11 2.91 0.88
C VAL A 159 -3.56 2.34 2.19
N SER A 160 -3.88 2.94 3.34
CA SER A 160 -3.53 2.39 4.66
C SER A 160 -4.29 1.09 5.00
N GLY A 161 -5.41 0.81 4.36
CA GLY A 161 -6.21 -0.41 4.57
C GLY A 161 -5.73 -1.62 3.74
N PHE A 162 -4.71 -1.42 2.92
CA PHE A 162 -4.09 -2.45 2.12
C PHE A 162 -2.99 -3.16 2.91
#